data_1b797413b5d40eaf7f5688901d781a23
#
_entry.id   1b797413b5d40eaf7f5688901d781a23
#
_cell.length_a   1.000
_cell.length_b   1.000
_cell.length_c   1.000
_cell.angle_alpha   90.00
_cell.angle_beta   90.00
_cell.angle_gamma   90.00
#
_symmetry.space_group_name_H-M   'P 1'
#
loop_
_entity.id
_entity.type
_entity.pdbx_description
1 polymer ?
#
loop_
_entity_poly.entity_id
_entity_poly.type
_entity_poly.pdbx_seq_one_letter_code
_entity_poly.pdbx_strand_id
1 'polypeptide(L)'
;PTRLFIFKHLVKAGEQGLPVGELQKQLGIPGSTLSHHISALVSVGLVKQNRESRTLMCVSQYAMLEAIIEFLREECCVNSKIA
;
A
#
# COMPACT_ATOMS: atom_id res chain seq x y z
N PRO A 1 -3.63 1.24 -11.74
CA PRO A 1 -4.65 1.75 -10.82
C PRO A 1 -5.10 0.76 -9.76
N THR A 2 -5.22 -0.55 -10.08
CA THR A 2 -5.68 -1.53 -9.08
C THR A 2 -4.79 -1.54 -7.85
N ARG A 3 -3.48 -1.54 -8.04
CA ARG A 3 -2.52 -1.55 -6.93
C ARG A 3 -2.64 -0.29 -6.08
N LEU A 4 -2.87 0.84 -6.72
CA LEU A 4 -3.09 2.11 -6.03
C LEU A 4 -4.39 2.09 -5.23
N PHE A 5 -5.47 1.53 -5.77
CA PHE A 5 -6.73 1.40 -5.04
C PHE A 5 -6.59 0.51 -3.82
N ILE A 6 -5.86 -0.58 -3.93
CA ILE A 6 -5.57 -1.46 -2.80
C ILE A 6 -4.85 -0.68 -1.70
N PHE A 7 -3.79 0.03 -2.06
CA PHE A 7 -3.02 0.80 -1.11
C PHE A 7 -3.87 1.89 -0.46
N LYS A 8 -4.71 2.55 -1.24
CA LYS A 8 -5.60 3.58 -0.73
C LYS A 8 -6.56 3.05 0.35
N HIS A 9 -7.11 1.86 0.14
CA HIS A 9 -7.96 1.23 1.15
C HIS A 9 -7.18 0.96 2.44
N LEU A 10 -5.94 0.52 2.32
CA LEU A 10 -5.11 0.24 3.48
C LEU A 10 -4.70 1.50 4.21
N VAL A 11 -4.41 2.58 3.48
CA VAL A 11 -4.11 3.87 4.10
C VAL A 11 -5.31 4.38 4.91
N LYS A 12 -6.51 4.24 4.35
CA LYS A 12 -7.73 4.63 5.06
C LYS A 12 -7.97 3.82 6.33
N ALA A 13 -7.57 2.56 6.32
CA ALA A 13 -7.74 1.69 7.49
C ALA A 13 -6.78 2.02 8.63
N GLY A 14 -5.68 2.71 8.33
CA GLY A 14 -4.73 3.14 9.35
C GLY A 14 -3.90 2.01 9.92
N GLU A 15 -3.44 2.18 11.14
CA GLU A 15 -2.54 1.24 11.81
C GLU A 15 -3.15 -0.13 12.07
N GLN A 16 -4.47 -0.20 12.16
CA GLN A 16 -5.15 -1.46 12.38
C GLN A 16 -5.10 -2.36 11.15
N GLY A 17 -5.07 -1.75 9.97
CA GLY A 17 -5.08 -2.49 8.72
C GLY A 17 -6.40 -3.14 8.41
N LEU A 18 -6.38 -4.03 7.43
CA LEU A 18 -7.55 -4.80 7.02
C LEU A 18 -7.16 -6.25 6.83
N PRO A 19 -8.04 -7.19 7.22
CA PRO A 19 -7.86 -8.60 6.84
C PRO A 19 -7.89 -8.73 5.31
N VAL A 20 -7.08 -9.65 4.78
CA VAL A 20 -7.06 -9.91 3.33
C VAL A 20 -8.46 -10.19 2.80
N GLY A 21 -9.24 -11.00 3.52
CA GLY A 21 -10.61 -11.34 3.11
C GLY A 21 -11.52 -10.13 3.01
N GLU A 22 -11.41 -9.21 3.94
CA GLU A 22 -12.21 -7.99 3.94
C GLU A 22 -11.80 -7.08 2.78
N LEU A 23 -10.50 -6.99 2.54
CA LEU A 23 -9.98 -6.19 1.43
C LEU A 23 -10.48 -6.75 0.09
N GLN A 24 -10.46 -8.07 -0.07
CA GLN A 24 -10.99 -8.73 -1.26
C GLN A 24 -12.46 -8.41 -1.46
N LYS A 25 -13.23 -8.45 -0.38
CA LYS A 25 -14.66 -8.17 -0.41
C LYS A 25 -14.95 -6.74 -0.84
N GLN A 26 -14.21 -5.79 -0.29
CA GLN A 26 -14.39 -4.38 -0.63
C GLN A 26 -14.02 -4.07 -2.07
N LEU A 27 -13.00 -4.73 -2.60
CA LEU A 27 -12.51 -4.48 -3.95
C LEU A 27 -13.21 -5.32 -5.02
N GLY A 28 -13.79 -6.44 -4.62
CA GLY A 28 -14.50 -7.31 -5.56
C GLY A 28 -13.61 -7.96 -6.61
N ILE A 29 -12.35 -8.23 -6.28
CA ILE A 29 -11.39 -8.84 -7.22
C ILE A 29 -11.05 -10.27 -6.79
N PRO A 30 -10.58 -11.12 -7.73
CA PRO A 30 -10.19 -12.48 -7.38
C PRO A 30 -9.06 -12.49 -6.36
N GLY A 31 -9.09 -13.49 -5.47
CA GLY A 31 -8.07 -13.61 -4.42
C GLY A 31 -6.66 -13.72 -4.95
N SER A 32 -6.46 -14.44 -6.04
CA SER A 32 -5.13 -14.59 -6.65
C SER A 32 -4.61 -13.26 -7.18
N THR A 33 -5.48 -12.46 -7.78
CA THR A 33 -5.13 -11.12 -8.28
C THR A 33 -4.75 -10.21 -7.11
N LEU A 34 -5.55 -10.24 -6.04
CA LEU A 34 -5.28 -9.45 -4.85
C LEU A 34 -3.94 -9.84 -4.23
N SER A 35 -3.70 -11.14 -4.05
CA SER A 35 -2.45 -11.64 -3.48
C SER A 35 -1.23 -11.19 -4.27
N HIS A 36 -1.34 -11.21 -5.60
CA HIS A 36 -0.26 -10.75 -6.46
C HIS A 36 0.07 -9.27 -6.22
N HIS A 37 -0.95 -8.44 -6.17
CA HIS A 37 -0.74 -7.00 -5.93
C HIS A 37 -0.22 -6.71 -4.53
N ILE A 38 -0.74 -7.42 -3.52
CA ILE A 38 -0.27 -7.24 -2.15
C ILE A 38 1.19 -7.65 -2.03
N SER A 39 1.58 -8.78 -2.64
CA SER A 39 2.97 -9.22 -2.63
C SER A 39 3.91 -8.18 -3.23
N ALA A 40 3.49 -7.55 -4.32
CA ALA A 40 4.27 -6.48 -4.94
C ALA A 40 4.43 -5.28 -4.00
N LEU A 41 3.36 -4.90 -3.31
CA LEU A 41 3.41 -3.80 -2.35
C LEU A 41 4.28 -4.13 -1.14
N VAL A 42 4.22 -5.37 -0.68
CA VAL A 42 5.07 -5.84 0.42
C VAL A 42 6.55 -5.80 0.01
N SER A 43 6.85 -6.24 -1.21
CA SER A 43 8.23 -6.31 -1.68
C SER A 43 8.91 -4.95 -1.76
N VAL A 44 8.15 -3.88 -1.96
CA VAL A 44 8.70 -2.52 -2.00
C VAL A 44 8.54 -1.77 -0.68
N GLY A 45 8.04 -2.45 0.36
CA GLY A 45 7.96 -1.87 1.70
C GLY A 45 6.78 -0.97 1.97
N LEU A 46 5.78 -0.93 1.07
CA LEU A 46 4.60 -0.08 1.26
C LEU A 46 3.51 -0.74 2.08
N VAL A 47 3.50 -2.06 2.14
CA VAL A 47 2.53 -2.84 2.92
C VAL A 47 3.25 -3.85 3.76
N LYS A 48 2.75 -4.07 4.96
CA LYS A 48 3.23 -5.10 5.86
C LYS A 48 2.08 -6.06 6.14
N GLN A 49 2.37 -7.34 6.19
CA GLN A 49 1.39 -8.35 6.55
C GLN A 49 1.73 -8.94 7.92
N ASN A 50 0.75 -8.97 8.80
CA ASN A 50 0.88 -9.55 10.13
C ASN A 50 -0.18 -10.63 10.29
N ARG A 51 0.22 -11.79 10.83
CA ARG A 51 -0.75 -12.83 11.13
C ARG A 51 -1.22 -12.66 12.56
N GLU A 52 -2.53 -12.46 12.70
CA GLU A 52 -3.18 -12.38 14.00
C GLU A 52 -4.13 -13.57 14.10
N SER A 53 -3.73 -14.58 14.86
CA SER A 53 -4.45 -15.85 14.93
C SER A 53 -4.52 -16.49 13.55
N ARG A 54 -5.72 -16.67 12.99
CA ARG A 54 -5.90 -17.25 11.64
C ARG A 54 -6.06 -16.18 10.57
N THR A 55 -6.00 -14.93 10.96
CA THR A 55 -6.25 -13.81 10.06
C THR A 55 -4.95 -13.18 9.63
N LEU A 56 -4.81 -12.96 8.33
CA LEU A 56 -3.67 -12.24 7.78
C LEU A 56 -4.08 -10.78 7.60
N MET A 57 -3.47 -9.92 8.41
CA MET A 57 -3.76 -8.48 8.39
C MET A 57 -2.79 -7.76 7.45
N CYS A 58 -3.33 -6.88 6.63
CA CYS A 58 -2.53 -6.03 5.75
C CYS A 58 -2.56 -4.61 6.30
N VAL A 59 -1.38 -4.02 6.48
CA VAL A 59 -1.23 -2.69 7.07
C VAL A 59 -0.37 -1.85 6.14
N SER A 60 -0.79 -0.62 5.85
CA SER A 60 0.01 0.30 5.07
C SER A 60 1.22 0.75 5.88
N GLN A 61 2.38 0.81 5.22
CA GLN A 61 3.59 1.37 5.83
C GLN A 61 3.62 2.86 5.51
N TYR A 62 2.81 3.61 6.20
CA TYR A 62 2.59 5.01 5.92
C TYR A 62 3.87 5.85 6.04
N ALA A 63 4.74 5.52 6.99
CA ALA A 63 6.00 6.21 7.15
C ALA A 63 6.90 6.07 5.91
N MET A 64 6.88 4.91 5.26
CA MET A 64 7.61 4.71 4.02
C MET A 64 7.06 5.60 2.91
N LEU A 65 5.73 5.69 2.81
CA LEU A 65 5.09 6.57 1.84
C LEU A 65 5.48 8.03 2.08
N GLU A 66 5.45 8.47 3.33
CA GLU A 66 5.86 9.84 3.67
C GLU A 66 7.30 10.11 3.29
N ALA A 67 8.20 9.15 3.55
CA ALA A 67 9.60 9.29 3.20
C ALA A 67 9.80 9.42 1.69
N ILE A 68 9.06 8.63 0.90
CA ILE A 68 9.13 8.70 -0.57
C ILE A 68 8.60 10.04 -1.06
N ILE A 69 7.48 10.49 -0.53
CA ILE A 69 6.89 11.78 -0.91
C ILE A 69 7.87 12.90 -0.61
N GLU A 70 8.46 12.89 0.57
CA GLU A 70 9.42 13.91 0.97
C GLU A 70 10.63 13.94 0.05
N PHE A 71 11.18 12.75 -0.25
CA PHE A 71 12.30 12.63 -1.16
C PHE A 71 11.97 13.20 -2.54
N LEU A 72 10.83 12.81 -3.09
CA LEU A 72 10.42 13.28 -4.42
C LEU A 72 10.15 14.78 -4.43
N ARG A 73 9.61 15.31 -3.34
CA ARG A 73 9.36 16.74 -3.22
C ARG A 73 10.67 17.52 -3.22
N GLU A 74 11.69 17.04 -2.52
CA GLU A 74 13.00 17.69 -2.50
C GLU A 74 13.69 17.64 -3.85
N GLU A 75 13.51 16.57 -4.60
CA GLU A 75 14.14 16.37 -5.89
C GLU A 75 13.35 16.95 -7.06
N CYS A 76 12.11 17.32 -6.81
CA CYS A 76 11.24 17.81 -7.87
C CYS A 76 11.87 19.03 -8.54
N CYS A 77 12.03 18.93 -9.88
CA CYS A 77 12.43 20.03 -10.73
C CYS A 77 13.85 20.57 -10.49
N VAL A 78 14.66 19.86 -9.74
CA VAL A 78 16.06 20.28 -9.48
C VAL A 78 16.81 20.52 -10.78
N ASN A 79 16.58 19.70 -11.79
CA ASN A 79 17.26 19.83 -13.08
C ASN A 79 16.45 20.60 -14.12
N SER A 80 15.35 21.23 -13.71
CA SER A 80 14.53 22.02 -14.64
C SER A 80 15.21 23.32 -14.96
N LYS A 81 15.23 23.68 -16.26
CA LYS A 81 15.75 24.97 -16.72
C LYS A 81 14.66 26.02 -16.84
N ILE A 82 13.43 25.61 -16.55
CA ILE A 82 12.28 26.52 -16.59
C ILE A 82 12.14 27.12 -15.21
N ALA A 83 12.28 28.40 -15.14
CA ALA A 83 12.13 29.11 -13.90
C ALA A 83 10.66 29.29 -13.53
#